data_0531be16d64299b04e96c0a5168e76d8
#
_entry.id   0531be16d64299b04e96c0a5168e76d8
#
_cell.length_a   1.000
_cell.length_b   1.000
_cell.length_c   1.000
_cell.angle_alpha   90.00
_cell.angle_beta   90.00
_cell.angle_gamma   90.00
#
_symmetry.space_group_name_H-M   'P 1'
#
loop_
_entity.id
_entity.type
_entity.pdbx_description
1 polymer ?
#
loop_
_entity_poly.entity_id
_entity_poly.type
_entity_poly.pdbx_seq_one_letter_code
_entity_poly.pdbx_strand_id
1 'polypeptide(L)'
;DMDGIIICPGFGQRGIEGKFIAIKYARTHNVPTFGICLGMQCIAIEFARNVLGYADANSREMDEKTPHNVIDIMEEQKAITNMGGTMRLGAYECVLDQNSKTFEAYKSEHIQERHRHRYEFNNDYKQEFEKAGMKCVGINPESDLVEIVEIPTLKWFIGVQFHPEYSSTVLKPHPLFLSFIKAAINNCLLYTSPSPRDPKT
;
A
#
# COMPACT_ATOMS: atom_id res chain seq x y z
N ASP A 1 -5.83 -8.24 19.91
CA ASP A 1 -4.77 -7.21 19.81
C ASP A 1 -3.76 -7.68 18.77
N MET A 2 -3.49 -6.87 17.76
CA MET A 2 -2.51 -7.17 16.71
C MET A 2 -1.50 -6.02 16.65
N ASP A 3 -0.22 -6.37 16.53
CA ASP A 3 0.87 -5.40 16.52
C ASP A 3 1.20 -4.89 15.13
N GLY A 4 0.73 -5.58 14.10
CA GLY A 4 0.84 -5.19 12.70
C GLY A 4 -0.06 -6.02 11.80
N ILE A 5 -0.45 -5.47 10.64
CA ILE A 5 -1.35 -6.12 9.67
C ILE A 5 -0.73 -6.05 8.28
N ILE A 6 -0.67 -7.20 7.60
CA ILE A 6 -0.34 -7.26 6.16
C ILE A 6 -1.61 -7.48 5.37
N ILE A 7 -1.91 -6.58 4.44
CA ILE A 7 -2.97 -6.73 3.46
C ILE A 7 -2.37 -7.37 2.21
N CYS A 8 -2.58 -8.67 2.10
CA CYS A 8 -1.94 -9.50 1.08
C CYS A 8 -2.38 -9.18 -0.35
N PRO A 9 -1.53 -9.46 -1.35
CA PRO A 9 -1.89 -9.40 -2.76
C PRO A 9 -3.01 -10.38 -3.10
N GLY A 10 -3.57 -10.24 -4.30
CA GLY A 10 -4.63 -11.09 -4.83
C GLY A 10 -5.28 -10.48 -6.05
N PHE A 11 -6.40 -11.06 -6.48
CA PHE A 11 -7.20 -10.63 -7.61
C PHE A 11 -8.69 -10.79 -7.30
N GLY A 12 -9.52 -9.98 -7.99
CA GLY A 12 -10.98 -10.08 -7.93
C GLY A 12 -11.59 -9.66 -6.58
N GLN A 13 -12.85 -10.00 -6.40
CA GLN A 13 -13.70 -9.42 -5.33
C GLN A 13 -13.73 -10.24 -4.03
N ARG A 14 -13.21 -11.47 -4.04
CA ARG A 14 -13.32 -12.37 -2.88
C ARG A 14 -12.58 -11.84 -1.65
N GLY A 15 -13.32 -11.61 -0.55
CA GLY A 15 -12.75 -11.18 0.73
C GLY A 15 -12.37 -9.70 0.81
N ILE A 16 -12.70 -8.90 -0.21
CA ILE A 16 -12.33 -7.49 -0.30
C ILE A 16 -12.95 -6.66 0.83
N GLU A 17 -14.23 -6.84 1.13
CA GLU A 17 -14.90 -6.11 2.21
C GLU A 17 -14.22 -6.37 3.58
N GLY A 18 -13.76 -7.60 3.82
CA GLY A 18 -12.96 -7.91 5.01
C GLY A 18 -11.63 -7.15 5.05
N LYS A 19 -10.97 -6.95 3.89
CA LYS A 19 -9.76 -6.12 3.81
C LYS A 19 -10.07 -4.66 4.15
N PHE A 20 -11.16 -4.09 3.63
CA PHE A 20 -11.55 -2.70 3.96
C PHE A 20 -11.82 -2.52 5.46
N ILE A 21 -12.50 -3.46 6.10
CA ILE A 21 -12.74 -3.45 7.55
C ILE A 21 -11.41 -3.47 8.32
N ALA A 22 -10.50 -4.36 7.95
CA ALA A 22 -9.18 -4.47 8.59
C ALA A 22 -8.34 -3.21 8.40
N ILE A 23 -8.32 -2.64 7.19
CA ILE A 23 -7.60 -1.40 6.85
C ILE A 23 -8.17 -0.22 7.66
N LYS A 24 -9.50 -0.07 7.69
CA LYS A 24 -10.16 0.97 8.47
C LYS A 24 -9.81 0.88 9.95
N TYR A 25 -9.88 -0.33 10.51
CA TYR A 25 -9.48 -0.56 11.89
C TYR A 25 -8.02 -0.15 12.13
N ALA A 26 -7.11 -0.65 11.31
CA ALA A 26 -5.69 -0.36 11.43
C ALA A 26 -5.38 1.13 11.33
N ARG A 27 -5.98 1.83 10.36
CA ARG A 27 -5.79 3.27 10.16
C ARG A 27 -6.31 4.08 11.35
N THR A 28 -7.49 3.76 11.87
CA THR A 28 -8.11 4.50 12.97
C THR A 28 -7.49 4.19 14.35
N HIS A 29 -6.83 3.03 14.50
CA HIS A 29 -6.16 2.62 15.73
C HIS A 29 -4.62 2.74 15.64
N ASN A 30 -4.10 3.32 14.56
CA ASN A 30 -2.67 3.52 14.35
C ASN A 30 -1.84 2.21 14.47
N VAL A 31 -2.38 1.11 13.93
CA VAL A 31 -1.71 -0.18 13.84
C VAL A 31 -0.81 -0.19 12.60
N PRO A 32 0.48 -0.57 12.72
CA PRO A 32 1.36 -0.73 11.57
C PRO A 32 0.74 -1.60 10.48
N THR A 33 0.69 -1.08 9.25
CA THR A 33 -0.03 -1.73 8.15
C THR A 33 0.80 -1.73 6.87
N PHE A 34 0.89 -2.89 6.23
CA PHE A 34 1.56 -3.08 4.96
C PHE A 34 0.59 -3.61 3.90
N GLY A 35 0.30 -2.84 2.86
CA GLY A 35 -0.52 -3.26 1.73
C GLY A 35 0.33 -3.61 0.52
N ILE A 36 0.18 -4.83 -0.03
CA ILE A 36 0.95 -5.32 -1.18
C ILE A 36 0.02 -5.53 -2.38
N CYS A 37 0.33 -4.92 -3.52
CA CYS A 37 -0.38 -5.00 -4.78
C CYS A 37 -1.88 -4.68 -4.59
N LEU A 38 -2.78 -5.67 -4.64
CA LEU A 38 -4.19 -5.48 -4.30
C LEU A 38 -4.39 -4.88 -2.90
N GLY A 39 -3.46 -5.14 -1.97
CA GLY A 39 -3.48 -4.54 -0.63
C GLY A 39 -3.32 -3.02 -0.65
N MET A 40 -2.43 -2.48 -1.48
CA MET A 40 -2.31 -1.04 -1.71
C MET A 40 -3.58 -0.46 -2.32
N GLN A 41 -4.15 -1.15 -3.32
CA GLN A 41 -5.40 -0.72 -3.97
C GLN A 41 -6.55 -0.67 -2.96
N CYS A 42 -6.66 -1.67 -2.08
CA CYS A 42 -7.64 -1.67 -1.00
C CYS A 42 -7.42 -0.52 0.00
N ILE A 43 -6.15 -0.18 0.30
CA ILE A 43 -5.81 0.99 1.13
C ILE A 43 -6.32 2.27 0.48
N ALA A 44 -6.08 2.47 -0.81
CA ALA A 44 -6.56 3.64 -1.54
C ALA A 44 -8.09 3.71 -1.56
N ILE A 45 -8.78 2.61 -1.84
CA ILE A 45 -10.24 2.57 -1.86
C ILE A 45 -10.82 2.86 -0.46
N GLU A 46 -10.28 2.26 0.59
CA GLU A 46 -10.74 2.53 1.97
C GLU A 46 -10.57 4.00 2.34
N PHE A 47 -9.42 4.58 2.01
CA PHE A 47 -9.13 5.98 2.27
C PHE A 47 -10.10 6.90 1.51
N ALA A 48 -10.35 6.61 0.23
CA ALA A 48 -11.31 7.37 -0.56
C ALA A 48 -12.72 7.31 0.05
N ARG A 49 -13.17 6.13 0.48
CA ARG A 49 -14.51 5.96 1.08
C ARG A 49 -14.66 6.65 2.43
N ASN A 50 -13.69 6.53 3.31
CA ASN A 50 -13.84 6.93 4.71
C ASN A 50 -13.14 8.26 5.07
N VAL A 51 -12.23 8.77 4.23
CA VAL A 51 -11.53 10.04 4.47
C VAL A 51 -11.93 11.09 3.44
N LEU A 52 -11.97 10.76 2.14
CA LEU A 52 -12.40 11.68 1.10
C LEU A 52 -13.93 11.79 0.99
N GLY A 53 -14.69 10.82 1.53
CA GLY A 53 -16.14 10.82 1.51
C GLY A 53 -16.77 10.22 0.24
N TYR A 54 -15.99 9.58 -0.63
CA TYR A 54 -16.47 8.90 -1.83
C TYR A 54 -16.98 7.49 -1.48
N ALA A 55 -18.17 7.39 -0.90
CA ALA A 55 -18.71 6.13 -0.37
C ALA A 55 -18.78 4.98 -1.39
N ASP A 56 -18.85 5.32 -2.68
CA ASP A 56 -18.90 4.41 -3.82
C ASP A 56 -17.53 4.22 -4.51
N ALA A 57 -16.46 4.78 -3.96
CA ALA A 57 -15.11 4.61 -4.53
C ALA A 57 -14.74 3.12 -4.64
N ASN A 58 -14.18 2.74 -5.79
CA ASN A 58 -13.83 1.36 -6.07
C ASN A 58 -12.69 1.26 -7.10
N SER A 59 -12.28 0.04 -7.38
CA SER A 59 -11.49 -0.34 -8.55
C SER A 59 -12.42 -0.72 -9.70
N ARG A 60 -12.08 -0.36 -10.93
CA ARG A 60 -12.78 -0.86 -12.12
C ARG A 60 -12.63 -2.36 -12.34
N GLU A 61 -11.69 -3.00 -11.68
CA GLU A 61 -11.62 -4.46 -11.63
C GLU A 61 -12.83 -5.07 -10.91
N MET A 62 -13.30 -4.38 -9.85
CA MET A 62 -14.36 -4.86 -8.97
C MET A 62 -15.73 -4.32 -9.36
N ASP A 63 -15.77 -3.08 -9.86
CA ASP A 63 -16.97 -2.42 -10.35
C ASP A 63 -16.63 -1.50 -11.53
N GLU A 64 -16.93 -1.98 -12.75
CA GLU A 64 -16.66 -1.24 -13.99
C GLU A 64 -17.43 0.09 -14.08
N LYS A 65 -18.51 0.24 -13.32
CA LYS A 65 -19.40 1.40 -13.35
C LYS A 65 -19.19 2.35 -12.19
N THR A 66 -18.23 2.11 -11.32
CA THR A 66 -17.99 3.00 -10.20
C THR A 66 -17.74 4.44 -10.68
N PRO A 67 -18.45 5.44 -10.10
CA PRO A 67 -18.25 6.83 -10.48
C PRO A 67 -16.91 7.38 -9.94
N HIS A 68 -16.38 6.80 -8.85
CA HIS A 68 -15.09 7.18 -8.26
C HIS A 68 -14.10 6.00 -8.38
N ASN A 69 -13.55 5.85 -9.59
CA ASN A 69 -12.57 4.81 -9.93
C ASN A 69 -11.16 5.22 -9.48
N VAL A 70 -10.93 5.21 -8.19
CA VAL A 70 -9.61 5.56 -7.61
C VAL A 70 -8.51 4.56 -7.95
N ILE A 71 -8.91 3.38 -8.42
CA ILE A 71 -8.07 2.37 -9.06
C ILE A 71 -8.65 2.10 -10.45
N ASP A 72 -7.84 2.30 -11.48
CA ASP A 72 -8.27 2.15 -12.88
C ASP A 72 -7.24 1.35 -13.69
N ILE A 73 -7.62 0.97 -14.89
CA ILE A 73 -6.71 0.41 -15.88
C ILE A 73 -5.89 1.55 -16.52
N MET A 74 -4.64 1.29 -16.85
CA MET A 74 -3.79 2.28 -17.53
C MET A 74 -4.41 2.71 -18.87
N GLU A 75 -4.24 3.98 -19.24
CA GLU A 75 -4.73 4.53 -20.53
C GLU A 75 -4.22 3.72 -21.74
N GLU A 76 -2.94 3.36 -21.71
CA GLU A 76 -2.32 2.53 -22.75
C GLU A 76 -2.96 1.15 -22.89
N GLN A 77 -3.56 0.63 -21.84
CA GLN A 77 -4.22 -0.67 -21.81
C GLN A 77 -5.69 -0.60 -22.23
N LYS A 78 -6.32 0.57 -22.18
CA LYS A 78 -7.74 0.74 -22.61
C LYS A 78 -7.96 0.45 -24.08
N ALA A 79 -6.94 0.62 -24.92
CA ALA A 79 -6.98 0.36 -26.37
C ALA A 79 -6.72 -1.11 -26.75
N ILE A 80 -6.34 -1.97 -25.81
CA ILE A 80 -5.95 -3.34 -26.09
C ILE A 80 -7.14 -4.28 -25.86
N THR A 81 -7.61 -4.94 -26.94
CA THR A 81 -8.74 -5.89 -26.90
C THR A 81 -8.36 -7.26 -26.34
N ASN A 82 -7.07 -7.58 -26.22
CA ASN A 82 -6.59 -8.88 -25.74
C ASN A 82 -6.06 -8.78 -24.31
N MET A 83 -6.88 -9.18 -23.35
CA MET A 83 -6.64 -9.07 -21.91
C MET A 83 -5.32 -9.72 -21.43
N GLY A 84 -4.76 -10.69 -22.14
CA GLY A 84 -3.49 -11.33 -21.79
C GLY A 84 -2.27 -10.43 -21.94
N GLY A 85 -2.33 -9.41 -22.82
CA GLY A 85 -1.24 -8.48 -23.10
C GLY A 85 -1.20 -7.22 -22.25
N THR A 86 -2.15 -7.03 -21.34
CA THR A 86 -2.32 -5.78 -20.56
C THR A 86 -1.71 -5.80 -19.16
N MET A 87 -1.07 -6.89 -18.78
CA MET A 87 -0.46 -7.02 -17.46
C MET A 87 0.92 -6.36 -17.43
N ARG A 88 1.14 -5.47 -16.46
CA ARG A 88 2.47 -4.93 -16.17
C ARG A 88 3.29 -6.00 -15.46
N LEU A 89 4.28 -6.53 -16.15
CA LEU A 89 5.12 -7.65 -15.71
C LEU A 89 6.59 -7.27 -15.75
N GLY A 90 7.32 -7.60 -14.69
CA GLY A 90 8.77 -7.38 -14.64
C GLY A 90 9.19 -6.34 -13.61
N ALA A 91 10.46 -5.95 -13.70
CA ALA A 91 11.05 -4.96 -12.82
C ALA A 91 10.93 -3.56 -13.45
N TYR A 92 10.45 -2.61 -12.66
CA TYR A 92 10.31 -1.21 -13.05
C TYR A 92 10.97 -0.31 -12.01
N GLU A 93 11.47 0.81 -12.49
CA GLU A 93 12.06 1.84 -11.65
C GLU A 93 10.98 2.58 -10.88
N CYS A 94 11.31 2.94 -9.63
CA CYS A 94 10.49 3.82 -8.81
C CYS A 94 11.40 4.83 -8.10
N VAL A 95 11.01 6.10 -8.15
CA VAL A 95 11.72 7.21 -7.47
C VAL A 95 10.98 7.53 -6.18
N LEU A 96 11.71 7.56 -5.06
CA LEU A 96 11.15 7.75 -3.73
C LEU A 96 11.27 9.20 -3.26
N ASP A 97 10.25 9.68 -2.55
CA ASP A 97 10.35 10.91 -1.76
C ASP A 97 11.31 10.68 -0.59
N GLN A 98 12.38 11.49 -0.55
CA GLN A 98 13.44 11.41 0.46
C GLN A 98 12.94 11.65 1.91
N ASN A 99 11.77 12.25 2.09
CA ASN A 99 11.16 12.52 3.40
C ASN A 99 10.19 11.41 3.84
N SER A 100 10.12 10.28 3.14
CA SER A 100 9.21 9.18 3.43
C SER A 100 9.84 8.11 4.32
N LYS A 101 9.01 7.38 5.08
CA LYS A 101 9.44 6.16 5.80
C LYS A 101 9.89 5.06 4.83
N THR A 102 9.35 5.07 3.62
CA THR A 102 9.78 4.19 2.54
C THR A 102 11.23 4.45 2.17
N PHE A 103 11.62 5.72 1.98
CA PHE A 103 13.02 6.08 1.74
C PHE A 103 13.92 5.70 2.93
N GLU A 104 13.46 5.92 4.17
CA GLU A 104 14.21 5.49 5.36
C GLU A 104 14.48 3.99 5.37
N ALA A 105 13.56 3.17 4.86
CA ALA A 105 13.73 1.72 4.77
C ALA A 105 14.73 1.32 3.71
N TYR A 106 14.66 1.88 2.49
CA TYR A 106 15.53 1.55 1.37
C TYR A 106 16.91 2.22 1.44
N LYS A 107 16.96 3.45 1.95
CA LYS A 107 18.14 4.34 1.94
C LYS A 107 18.68 4.60 0.53
N SER A 108 17.80 4.62 -0.44
CA SER A 108 18.06 4.90 -1.85
C SER A 108 16.88 5.63 -2.44
N GLU A 109 17.12 6.64 -3.25
CA GLU A 109 16.10 7.39 -3.96
C GLU A 109 15.55 6.59 -5.14
N HIS A 110 16.42 5.90 -5.86
CA HIS A 110 16.06 5.06 -6.99
C HIS A 110 16.05 3.60 -6.55
N ILE A 111 14.91 2.94 -6.76
CA ILE A 111 14.71 1.52 -6.51
C ILE A 111 14.16 0.84 -7.75
N GLN A 112 14.31 -0.47 -7.82
CA GLN A 112 13.77 -1.28 -8.89
C GLN A 112 13.01 -2.47 -8.29
N GLU A 113 11.71 -2.57 -8.60
CA GLU A 113 10.82 -3.55 -7.99
C GLU A 113 9.99 -4.30 -9.04
N ARG A 114 9.56 -5.52 -8.71
CA ARG A 114 8.83 -6.40 -9.63
C ARG A 114 7.33 -6.24 -9.51
N HIS A 115 6.69 -6.07 -10.65
CA HIS A 115 5.24 -5.86 -10.79
C HIS A 115 4.56 -7.07 -11.43
N ARG A 116 3.27 -7.26 -11.05
CA ARG A 116 2.36 -8.22 -11.68
C ARG A 116 0.92 -7.75 -11.45
N HIS A 117 0.47 -6.76 -12.20
CA HIS A 117 -0.89 -6.21 -12.07
C HIS A 117 -1.34 -5.53 -13.36
N ARG A 118 -2.65 -5.22 -13.46
CA ARG A 118 -3.27 -4.49 -14.58
C ARG A 118 -3.80 -3.14 -14.15
N TYR A 119 -4.28 -3.08 -12.91
CA TYR A 119 -4.93 -1.91 -12.35
C TYR A 119 -3.95 -1.13 -11.51
N GLU A 120 -4.06 0.18 -11.56
CA GLU A 120 -3.14 1.15 -10.98
C GLU A 120 -3.91 2.19 -10.19
N PHE A 121 -3.22 2.91 -9.32
CA PHE A 121 -3.74 4.12 -8.70
C PHE A 121 -4.09 5.15 -9.79
N ASN A 122 -5.31 5.72 -9.72
CA ASN A 122 -5.75 6.73 -10.67
C ASN A 122 -5.19 8.11 -10.28
N ASN A 123 -4.26 8.63 -11.08
CA ASN A 123 -3.57 9.88 -10.83
C ASN A 123 -4.49 11.11 -10.79
N ASP A 124 -5.71 11.04 -11.35
CA ASP A 124 -6.69 12.14 -11.26
C ASP A 124 -7.05 12.47 -9.81
N TYR A 125 -6.98 11.49 -8.91
CA TYR A 125 -7.26 11.65 -7.49
C TYR A 125 -6.03 11.99 -6.64
N LYS A 126 -4.80 11.95 -7.19
CA LYS A 126 -3.55 12.12 -6.45
C LYS A 126 -3.54 13.35 -5.55
N GLN A 127 -3.93 14.51 -6.08
CA GLN A 127 -3.93 15.76 -5.32
C GLN A 127 -4.90 15.73 -4.12
N GLU A 128 -6.05 15.09 -4.27
CA GLU A 128 -7.05 15.00 -3.21
C GLU A 128 -6.57 14.07 -2.08
N PHE A 129 -5.96 12.94 -2.44
CA PHE A 129 -5.35 12.03 -1.48
C PHE A 129 -4.24 12.72 -0.68
N GLU A 130 -3.35 13.45 -1.36
CA GLU A 130 -2.24 14.16 -0.72
C GLU A 130 -2.71 15.28 0.21
N LYS A 131 -3.74 16.04 -0.17
CA LYS A 131 -4.36 17.07 0.67
C LYS A 131 -5.00 16.47 1.92
N ALA A 132 -5.59 15.28 1.80
CA ALA A 132 -6.24 14.58 2.89
C ALA A 132 -5.27 13.79 3.81
N GLY A 133 -3.97 13.73 3.45
CA GLY A 133 -2.92 13.16 4.29
C GLY A 133 -2.35 11.81 3.87
N MET A 134 -2.80 11.21 2.76
CA MET A 134 -2.11 10.09 2.13
C MET A 134 -1.16 10.62 1.07
N LYS A 135 0.13 10.34 1.19
CA LYS A 135 1.18 10.80 0.28
C LYS A 135 1.54 9.74 -0.75
N CYS A 136 1.75 10.17 -1.99
CA CYS A 136 2.26 9.35 -3.08
C CYS A 136 3.79 9.46 -3.08
N VAL A 137 4.46 8.58 -2.35
CA VAL A 137 5.89 8.70 -2.02
C VAL A 137 6.81 7.89 -2.93
N GLY A 138 6.26 7.10 -3.83
CA GLY A 138 7.01 6.37 -4.86
C GLY A 138 6.32 6.51 -6.20
N ILE A 139 7.06 6.97 -7.21
CA ILE A 139 6.54 7.27 -8.55
C ILE A 139 7.43 6.61 -9.60
N ASN A 140 6.81 5.96 -10.58
CA ASN A 140 7.55 5.52 -11.75
C ASN A 140 7.92 6.72 -12.63
N PRO A 141 9.21 6.95 -12.96
CA PRO A 141 9.64 8.16 -13.65
C PRO A 141 9.23 8.20 -15.14
N GLU A 142 8.94 7.05 -15.76
CA GLU A 142 8.58 6.98 -17.18
C GLU A 142 7.08 7.19 -17.41
N SER A 143 6.25 6.65 -16.52
CA SER A 143 4.77 6.64 -16.68
C SER A 143 4.04 7.56 -15.71
N ASP A 144 4.73 8.20 -14.77
CA ASP A 144 4.16 8.99 -13.64
C ASP A 144 3.16 8.20 -12.76
N LEU A 145 3.19 6.86 -12.82
CA LEU A 145 2.31 6.02 -12.03
C LEU A 145 2.72 6.01 -10.57
N VAL A 146 1.72 6.07 -9.69
CA VAL A 146 1.92 5.96 -8.24
C VAL A 146 2.18 4.49 -7.87
N GLU A 147 3.39 4.21 -7.39
CA GLU A 147 3.85 2.89 -6.99
C GLU A 147 3.74 2.66 -5.49
N ILE A 148 3.81 3.74 -4.70
CA ILE A 148 3.81 3.66 -3.24
C ILE A 148 2.98 4.79 -2.66
N VAL A 149 2.07 4.43 -1.75
CA VAL A 149 1.32 5.36 -0.92
C VAL A 149 1.71 5.22 0.56
N GLU A 150 1.70 6.32 1.29
CA GLU A 150 2.04 6.36 2.71
C GLU A 150 1.11 7.32 3.45
N ILE A 151 0.73 6.98 4.70
CA ILE A 151 0.10 7.93 5.63
C ILE A 151 1.15 8.33 6.68
N PRO A 152 1.87 9.45 6.50
CA PRO A 152 3.05 9.81 7.31
C PRO A 152 2.74 10.02 8.79
N THR A 153 1.51 10.44 9.12
CA THR A 153 1.06 10.71 10.50
C THR A 153 0.86 9.43 11.33
N LEU A 154 0.75 8.27 10.68
CA LEU A 154 0.62 6.98 11.36
C LEU A 154 2.01 6.37 11.62
N LYS A 155 2.10 5.46 12.61
CA LYS A 155 3.35 4.81 13.02
C LYS A 155 4.10 4.18 11.83
N TRP A 156 3.38 3.37 11.04
CA TRP A 156 3.87 2.76 9.80
C TRP A 156 2.68 2.31 8.97
N PHE A 157 2.37 3.01 7.88
CA PHE A 157 1.21 2.70 7.05
C PHE A 157 1.57 2.93 5.59
N ILE A 158 1.96 1.84 4.91
CA ILE A 158 2.53 1.88 3.56
C ILE A 158 1.80 0.87 2.68
N GLY A 159 1.44 1.30 1.48
CA GLY A 159 0.94 0.46 0.40
C GLY A 159 1.89 0.51 -0.80
N VAL A 160 2.22 -0.64 -1.38
CA VAL A 160 3.06 -0.76 -2.57
C VAL A 160 2.34 -1.52 -3.68
N GLN A 161 2.47 -1.05 -4.93
CA GLN A 161 1.83 -1.69 -6.08
C GLN A 161 2.62 -2.92 -6.57
N PHE A 162 3.90 -2.94 -6.34
CA PHE A 162 4.80 -4.05 -6.66
C PHE A 162 4.76 -5.17 -5.62
N HIS A 163 5.54 -6.22 -5.85
CA HIS A 163 5.61 -7.44 -5.06
C HIS A 163 6.99 -7.59 -4.37
N PRO A 164 7.21 -7.00 -3.18
CA PRO A 164 8.49 -7.08 -2.47
C PRO A 164 8.87 -8.52 -2.08
N GLU A 165 7.90 -9.43 -1.99
CA GLU A 165 8.13 -10.84 -1.69
C GLU A 165 8.95 -11.55 -2.76
N TYR A 166 8.95 -11.07 -4.01
CA TYR A 166 9.74 -11.68 -5.09
C TYR A 166 11.24 -11.44 -4.97
N SER A 167 11.66 -10.40 -4.24
CA SER A 167 13.06 -10.05 -3.99
C SER A 167 13.50 -10.30 -2.54
N SER A 168 12.63 -10.87 -1.70
CA SER A 168 12.91 -11.17 -0.29
C SER A 168 13.38 -12.60 -0.09
N THR A 169 14.51 -12.77 0.59
CA THR A 169 15.02 -14.09 0.97
C THR A 169 15.40 -14.12 2.45
N VAL A 170 15.61 -15.31 3.02
CA VAL A 170 16.02 -15.48 4.42
C VAL A 170 17.38 -14.77 4.69
N LEU A 171 18.33 -14.85 3.75
CA LEU A 171 19.65 -14.23 3.89
C LEU A 171 19.65 -12.73 3.54
N LYS A 172 18.72 -12.29 2.70
CA LYS A 172 18.57 -10.90 2.29
C LYS A 172 17.08 -10.53 2.32
N PRO A 173 16.51 -10.31 3.52
CA PRO A 173 15.12 -9.90 3.63
C PRO A 173 14.91 -8.50 3.03
N HIS A 174 13.75 -8.32 2.39
CA HIS A 174 13.42 -7.06 1.76
C HIS A 174 13.30 -5.91 2.78
N PRO A 175 13.81 -4.71 2.50
CA PRO A 175 13.86 -3.60 3.45
C PRO A 175 12.50 -3.18 4.00
N LEU A 176 11.43 -3.24 3.20
CA LEU A 176 10.09 -2.92 3.69
C LEU A 176 9.55 -3.94 4.69
N PHE A 177 9.83 -5.24 4.51
CA PHE A 177 9.46 -6.23 5.52
C PHE A 177 10.22 -6.02 6.83
N LEU A 178 11.52 -5.70 6.77
CA LEU A 178 12.29 -5.39 7.97
C LEU A 178 11.75 -4.15 8.69
N SER A 179 11.45 -3.09 7.94
CA SER A 179 10.90 -1.85 8.49
C SER A 179 9.52 -2.07 9.11
N PHE A 180 8.64 -2.82 8.44
CA PHE A 180 7.32 -3.18 8.95
C PHE A 180 7.41 -3.98 10.25
N ILE A 181 8.23 -5.04 10.31
CA ILE A 181 8.41 -5.86 11.51
C ILE A 181 8.95 -5.05 12.67
N LYS A 182 9.91 -4.14 12.42
CA LYS A 182 10.41 -3.21 13.47
C LYS A 182 9.27 -2.33 14.01
N ALA A 183 8.43 -1.80 13.13
CA ALA A 183 7.29 -1.00 13.55
C ALA A 183 6.27 -1.81 14.37
N ALA A 184 5.99 -3.05 13.99
CA ALA A 184 5.12 -3.97 14.72
C ALA A 184 5.67 -4.31 16.12
N ILE A 185 6.97 -4.64 16.22
CA ILE A 185 7.64 -4.88 17.51
C ILE A 185 7.55 -3.64 18.42
N ASN A 186 7.83 -2.45 17.88
CA ASN A 186 7.73 -1.21 18.64
C ASN A 186 6.28 -0.93 19.09
N ASN A 187 5.28 -1.32 18.30
CA ASN A 187 3.88 -1.22 18.69
C ASN A 187 3.56 -2.15 19.85
N CYS A 188 4.01 -3.39 19.81
CA CYS A 188 3.87 -4.38 20.88
C CYS A 188 4.51 -3.89 22.19
N LEU A 189 5.73 -3.40 22.14
CA LEU A 189 6.48 -2.94 23.32
C LEU A 189 5.81 -1.77 24.06
N LEU A 190 5.01 -0.96 23.39
CA LEU A 190 4.24 0.11 24.02
C LEU A 190 3.16 -0.43 24.98
N TYR A 191 2.66 -1.65 24.73
CA TYR A 191 1.63 -2.29 25.58
C TYR A 191 2.22 -3.28 26.59
N THR A 192 3.46 -3.75 26.37
CA THR A 192 4.14 -4.75 27.21
C THR A 192 5.24 -4.15 28.09
N SER A 193 5.22 -2.84 28.34
CA SER A 193 6.10 -2.25 29.35
C SER A 193 5.90 -3.01 30.66
N PRO A 194 6.97 -3.55 31.29
CA PRO A 194 6.84 -4.31 32.52
C PRO A 194 6.08 -3.50 33.56
N SER A 195 5.00 -4.06 34.09
CA SER A 195 4.30 -3.45 35.22
C SER A 195 5.29 -3.30 36.39
N PRO A 196 5.28 -2.19 37.10
CA PRO A 196 6.08 -2.07 38.34
C PRO A 196 5.83 -3.17 39.37
N ARG A 197 4.81 -4.02 39.12
CA ARG A 197 4.42 -5.16 39.98
C ARG A 197 4.92 -6.51 39.47
N ASP A 198 5.55 -6.56 38.30
CA ASP A 198 6.13 -7.84 37.82
C ASP A 198 7.36 -8.14 38.71
N PRO A 199 7.42 -9.32 39.34
CA PRO A 199 8.56 -9.69 40.15
C PRO A 199 9.80 -9.76 39.26
N LYS A 200 10.87 -9.09 39.65
CA LYS A 200 12.17 -9.21 38.98
C LYS A 200 12.61 -10.68 39.10
N THR A 201 12.62 -11.42 37.99
CA THR A 201 13.29 -12.70 37.89
C THR A 201 14.77 -12.47 37.74
#